data_865f3b239e7edeee1b450e7059d64b63
#
_entry.id   865f3b239e7edeee1b450e7059d64b63
#
_cell.length_a   1.000
_cell.length_b   1.000
_cell.length_c   1.000
_cell.angle_alpha   90.00
_cell.angle_beta   90.00
_cell.angle_gamma   90.00
#
_symmetry.space_group_name_H-M   'P 1'
#
loop_
_entity.id
_entity.type
_entity.pdbx_description
1 polymer ?
#
loop_
_entity_poly.entity_id
_entity_poly.type
_entity_poly.pdbx_seq_one_letter_code
_entity_poly.pdbx_strand_id
1 'polypeptide(L)'
;MDLPAVPSSVLEALQGSARSLGIPRLALVGGVVRDQLLHQRWGRDWSGVPDLDWVVEGDTAALVAELSRQVGSERISGVQTHGSFGTVALQLDGIPLDLASARQEHYPAPAENPVVRMGTLQADLSRRDFTINAMALDLVTGELIDLHHGQQDLASGQLRLLHAGSVADDPTRVIRAARYAARLGFQLAEESHLQIRSTIQQWPWAWTHGDAALSAPPALASRLRMELERLFEREPWPQALDLLEQWRALPLLDGQLQNDPERKLRLRWARRLGLPLMPALLLGAADPVATAQRLQIPGKQQQWLQQCVALHNWLADTPPCLEASPSIWSTALEQQGWQPEAVALAVTLRPKPWKPLLRWWGRWRKIQAPQTARDLLAAGWQPGPGMGEELRRQRSAAQERSR
;
A
#
# COMPACT_ATOMS: atom_id res chain seq x y z
N MET A 1 -16.29 27.88 9.80
CA MET A 1 -15.44 26.97 9.01
C MET A 1 -16.17 26.64 7.72
N ASP A 2 -15.57 26.83 6.57
CA ASP A 2 -16.14 26.44 5.27
C ASP A 2 -15.27 25.31 4.70
N LEU A 3 -15.84 24.11 4.64
CA LEU A 3 -15.22 22.92 4.06
C LEU A 3 -15.95 22.61 2.76
N PRO A 4 -15.30 22.74 1.60
CA PRO A 4 -15.92 22.40 0.34
C PRO A 4 -16.55 21.00 0.36
N ALA A 5 -17.75 20.86 -0.20
CA ALA A 5 -18.52 19.62 -0.25
C ALA A 5 -18.98 19.03 1.11
N VAL A 6 -18.82 19.76 2.23
CA VAL A 6 -19.36 19.36 3.54
C VAL A 6 -20.48 20.31 3.93
N PRO A 7 -21.73 19.84 4.09
CA PRO A 7 -22.85 20.70 4.51
C PRO A 7 -22.60 21.31 5.90
N SER A 8 -22.90 22.59 6.07
CA SER A 8 -22.79 23.28 7.37
C SER A 8 -23.62 22.60 8.47
N SER A 9 -24.75 22.01 8.10
CA SER A 9 -25.62 21.26 9.02
C SER A 9 -24.92 20.07 9.70
N VAL A 10 -23.95 19.44 9.03
CA VAL A 10 -23.13 18.36 9.62
C VAL A 10 -22.19 18.91 10.70
N LEU A 11 -21.55 20.05 10.39
CA LEU A 11 -20.64 20.71 11.34
C LEU A 11 -21.39 21.28 12.54
N GLU A 12 -22.56 21.88 12.32
CA GLU A 12 -23.44 22.43 13.37
C GLU A 12 -23.95 21.33 14.28
N ALA A 13 -24.34 20.17 13.75
CA ALA A 13 -24.80 19.02 14.54
C ALA A 13 -23.68 18.47 15.43
N LEU A 14 -22.46 18.31 14.89
CA LEU A 14 -21.29 17.89 15.67
C LEU A 14 -20.95 18.91 16.77
N GLN A 15 -20.93 20.20 16.44
CA GLN A 15 -20.65 21.27 17.39
C GLN A 15 -21.71 21.34 18.50
N GLY A 16 -23.00 21.21 18.15
CA GLY A 16 -24.12 21.19 19.11
C GLY A 16 -23.99 20.03 20.09
N SER A 17 -23.70 18.83 19.59
CA SER A 17 -23.54 17.64 20.39
C SER A 17 -22.32 17.74 21.32
N ALA A 18 -21.20 18.26 20.84
CA ALA A 18 -20.01 18.48 21.64
C ALA A 18 -20.27 19.48 22.79
N ARG A 19 -20.97 20.59 22.50
CA ARG A 19 -21.35 21.59 23.52
C ARG A 19 -22.30 21.02 24.56
N SER A 20 -23.29 20.23 24.14
CA SER A 20 -24.25 19.59 25.08
C SER A 20 -23.57 18.67 26.08
N LEU A 21 -22.50 17.99 25.68
CA LEU A 21 -21.72 17.12 26.54
C LEU A 21 -20.57 17.82 27.28
N GLY A 22 -20.36 19.11 27.06
CA GLY A 22 -19.23 19.84 27.65
C GLY A 22 -17.87 19.33 27.14
N ILE A 23 -17.81 18.79 25.95
CA ILE A 23 -16.54 18.35 25.34
C ILE A 23 -15.65 19.56 25.11
N PRO A 24 -14.44 19.61 25.68
CA PRO A 24 -13.59 20.80 25.61
C PRO A 24 -13.01 21.03 24.23
N ARG A 25 -12.74 19.94 23.47
CA ARG A 25 -12.15 19.99 22.13
C ARG A 25 -12.78 18.93 21.23
N LEU A 26 -13.28 19.38 20.08
CA LEU A 26 -13.67 18.55 18.94
C LEU A 26 -12.99 19.15 17.71
N ALA A 27 -11.97 18.50 17.20
CA ALA A 27 -11.14 19.09 16.17
C ALA A 27 -11.03 18.21 14.94
N LEU A 28 -11.17 18.83 13.78
CA LEU A 28 -10.81 18.25 12.49
C LEU A 28 -9.28 18.21 12.38
N VAL A 29 -8.69 17.11 11.92
CA VAL A 29 -7.24 16.92 11.97
C VAL A 29 -6.67 16.29 10.69
N GLY A 30 -5.36 16.37 10.52
CA GLY A 30 -4.62 15.62 9.52
C GLY A 30 -4.76 16.15 8.10
N GLY A 31 -4.97 15.22 7.15
CA GLY A 31 -4.95 15.53 5.72
C GLY A 31 -5.93 16.58 5.28
N VAL A 32 -7.14 16.56 5.81
CA VAL A 32 -8.21 17.49 5.43
C VAL A 32 -7.88 18.94 5.83
N VAL A 33 -7.26 19.17 6.99
CA VAL A 33 -6.85 20.53 7.42
C VAL A 33 -5.75 21.05 6.50
N ARG A 34 -4.75 20.22 6.19
CA ARG A 34 -3.71 20.54 5.22
C ARG A 34 -4.30 20.89 3.85
N ASP A 35 -5.18 20.05 3.33
CA ASP A 35 -5.73 20.19 1.98
C ASP A 35 -6.67 21.41 1.90
N GLN A 36 -7.41 21.71 2.97
CA GLN A 36 -8.20 22.94 3.07
C GLN A 36 -7.31 24.20 3.03
N LEU A 37 -6.19 24.21 3.76
CA LEU A 37 -5.24 25.32 3.73
C LEU A 37 -4.59 25.48 2.35
N LEU A 38 -4.24 24.35 1.68
CA LEU A 38 -3.72 24.36 0.32
C LEU A 38 -4.74 24.92 -0.68
N HIS A 39 -6.01 24.53 -0.54
CA HIS A 39 -7.09 25.05 -1.38
C HIS A 39 -7.30 26.56 -1.16
N GLN A 40 -7.47 26.99 0.08
CA GLN A 40 -7.81 28.38 0.41
C GLN A 40 -6.68 29.35 0.11
N ARG A 41 -5.43 28.99 0.39
CA ARG A 41 -4.27 29.91 0.29
C ARG A 41 -3.55 29.85 -1.05
N TRP A 42 -3.56 28.69 -1.73
CA TRP A 42 -2.81 28.48 -2.98
C TRP A 42 -3.68 27.97 -4.14
N GLY A 43 -5.01 27.95 -3.97
CA GLY A 43 -5.94 27.60 -5.05
C GLY A 43 -5.77 26.17 -5.56
N ARG A 44 -5.23 25.23 -4.75
CA ARG A 44 -5.16 23.83 -5.18
C ARG A 44 -6.55 23.24 -5.36
N ASP A 45 -6.70 22.39 -6.35
CA ASP A 45 -7.96 21.73 -6.63
C ASP A 45 -8.45 20.94 -5.41
N TRP A 46 -9.74 21.12 -5.10
CA TRP A 46 -10.45 20.33 -4.11
C TRP A 46 -11.43 19.42 -4.81
N SER A 47 -11.31 18.11 -4.65
CA SER A 47 -12.17 17.14 -5.32
C SER A 47 -12.93 16.27 -4.32
N GLY A 48 -14.25 16.24 -4.46
CA GLY A 48 -15.13 15.34 -3.70
C GLY A 48 -15.25 15.67 -2.21
N VAL A 49 -15.88 14.75 -1.47
CA VAL A 49 -15.99 14.80 -0.01
C VAL A 49 -14.68 14.32 0.59
N PRO A 50 -14.02 15.12 1.47
CA PRO A 50 -12.78 14.70 2.10
C PRO A 50 -12.99 13.60 3.14
N ASP A 51 -11.93 12.88 3.47
CA ASP A 51 -11.89 12.04 4.66
C ASP A 51 -11.89 12.94 5.91
N LEU A 52 -12.99 12.91 6.67
CA LEU A 52 -13.17 13.77 7.85
C LEU A 52 -12.73 13.05 9.11
N ASP A 53 -11.43 13.19 9.42
CA ASP A 53 -10.84 12.68 10.66
C ASP A 53 -11.06 13.67 11.81
N TRP A 54 -11.82 13.26 12.82
CA TRP A 54 -12.10 14.08 14.02
C TRP A 54 -11.42 13.52 15.25
N VAL A 55 -10.82 14.39 16.02
CA VAL A 55 -10.28 14.09 17.36
C VAL A 55 -11.16 14.74 18.42
N VAL A 56 -11.56 13.94 19.39
CA VAL A 56 -12.44 14.31 20.49
C VAL A 56 -11.68 14.22 21.81
N GLU A 57 -11.55 15.32 22.56
CA GLU A 57 -11.12 15.23 23.97
C GLU A 57 -12.30 14.78 24.83
N GLY A 58 -12.58 13.49 24.81
CA GLY A 58 -13.73 12.89 25.47
C GLY A 58 -14.07 11.51 24.93
N ASP A 59 -15.23 11.02 25.33
CA ASP A 59 -15.78 9.74 24.90
C ASP A 59 -16.50 9.90 23.55
N THR A 60 -15.97 9.27 22.50
CA THR A 60 -16.58 9.26 21.18
C THR A 60 -17.92 8.54 21.13
N ALA A 61 -18.10 7.47 21.94
CA ALA A 61 -19.38 6.76 22.00
C ALA A 61 -20.48 7.64 22.58
N ALA A 62 -20.18 8.40 23.63
CA ALA A 62 -21.10 9.38 24.19
C ALA A 62 -21.43 10.49 23.19
N LEU A 63 -20.43 10.99 22.45
CA LEU A 63 -20.65 11.99 21.39
C LEU A 63 -21.58 11.46 20.29
N VAL A 64 -21.39 10.24 19.82
CA VAL A 64 -22.23 9.63 18.78
C VAL A 64 -23.66 9.39 19.28
N ALA A 65 -23.84 8.96 20.55
CA ALA A 65 -25.15 8.80 21.16
C ALA A 65 -25.91 10.14 21.25
N GLU A 66 -25.22 11.20 21.70
CA GLU A 66 -25.79 12.54 21.77
C GLU A 66 -26.11 13.12 20.39
N LEU A 67 -25.21 12.92 19.40
CA LEU A 67 -25.45 13.29 18.01
C LEU A 67 -26.72 12.60 17.47
N SER A 68 -26.85 11.30 17.68
CA SER A 68 -28.03 10.53 17.26
C SER A 68 -29.33 11.03 17.91
N ARG A 69 -29.25 11.42 19.19
CA ARG A 69 -30.39 11.99 19.94
C ARG A 69 -30.83 13.36 19.36
N GLN A 70 -29.86 14.20 18.94
CA GLN A 70 -30.15 15.55 18.45
C GLN A 70 -30.66 15.57 17.00
N VAL A 71 -30.06 14.77 16.13
CA VAL A 71 -30.38 14.82 14.68
C VAL A 71 -31.39 13.77 14.25
N GLY A 72 -31.69 12.75 15.08
CA GLY A 72 -32.48 11.59 14.73
C GLY A 72 -31.64 10.46 14.15
N SER A 73 -31.97 9.22 14.53
CA SER A 73 -31.20 8.02 14.12
C SER A 73 -31.29 7.74 12.62
N GLU A 74 -32.30 8.26 11.93
CA GLU A 74 -32.51 8.11 10.49
C GLU A 74 -31.47 8.86 9.64
N ARG A 75 -30.81 9.88 10.19
CA ARG A 75 -29.75 10.64 9.51
C ARG A 75 -28.37 10.00 9.67
N ILE A 76 -28.24 9.02 10.57
CA ILE A 76 -26.98 8.34 10.87
C ILE A 76 -27.02 6.90 10.32
N SER A 77 -25.97 6.50 9.61
CA SER A 77 -25.84 5.16 9.07
C SER A 77 -24.41 4.64 9.16
N GLY A 78 -24.20 3.33 8.95
CA GLY A 78 -22.89 2.72 8.84
C GLY A 78 -22.03 2.80 10.11
N VAL A 79 -22.63 2.89 11.30
CA VAL A 79 -21.90 3.02 12.57
C VAL A 79 -21.05 1.77 12.81
N GLN A 80 -19.75 1.95 12.90
CA GLN A 80 -18.76 0.92 13.22
C GLN A 80 -17.87 1.40 14.38
N THR A 81 -17.86 0.66 15.46
CA THR A 81 -17.06 0.99 16.65
C THR A 81 -15.84 0.09 16.72
N HIS A 82 -14.67 0.68 16.83
CA HIS A 82 -13.40 -0.02 17.03
C HIS A 82 -12.98 0.16 18.50
N GLY A 83 -13.38 -0.82 19.35
CA GLY A 83 -13.39 -0.69 20.82
C GLY A 83 -12.05 -0.47 21.50
N SER A 84 -10.94 -0.87 20.91
CA SER A 84 -9.62 -0.74 21.57
C SER A 84 -9.03 0.66 21.56
N PHE A 85 -9.55 1.58 20.71
CA PHE A 85 -8.95 2.91 20.50
C PHE A 85 -9.96 4.06 20.58
N GLY A 86 -11.20 3.81 21.04
CA GLY A 86 -12.25 4.83 21.10
C GLY A 86 -12.51 5.47 19.71
N THR A 87 -12.51 4.66 18.66
CA THR A 87 -12.77 5.15 17.29
C THR A 87 -14.15 4.71 16.85
N VAL A 88 -14.92 5.62 16.27
CA VAL A 88 -16.23 5.35 15.67
C VAL A 88 -16.26 5.93 14.27
N ALA A 89 -16.45 5.07 13.27
CA ALA A 89 -16.77 5.48 11.91
C ALA A 89 -18.28 5.49 11.73
N LEU A 90 -18.81 6.51 11.06
CA LEU A 90 -20.24 6.62 10.73
C LEU A 90 -20.47 7.50 9.50
N GLN A 91 -21.70 7.54 9.02
CA GLN A 91 -22.14 8.53 8.04
C GLN A 91 -23.26 9.38 8.64
N LEU A 92 -23.15 10.69 8.52
CA LEU A 92 -24.20 11.66 8.83
C LEU A 92 -24.64 12.33 7.53
N ASP A 93 -25.91 12.16 7.15
CA ASP A 93 -26.46 12.62 5.87
C ASP A 93 -25.64 12.14 4.65
N GLY A 94 -25.08 10.94 4.72
CA GLY A 94 -24.22 10.38 3.68
C GLY A 94 -22.77 10.90 3.69
N ILE A 95 -22.42 11.82 4.59
CA ILE A 95 -21.04 12.31 4.76
C ILE A 95 -20.29 11.37 5.72
N PRO A 96 -19.18 10.75 5.31
CA PRO A 96 -18.39 9.88 6.17
C PRO A 96 -17.65 10.70 7.25
N LEU A 97 -17.70 10.22 8.49
CA LEU A 97 -17.04 10.81 9.65
C LEU A 97 -16.27 9.73 10.40
N ASP A 98 -14.98 9.97 10.63
CA ASP A 98 -14.14 9.13 11.48
C ASP A 98 -13.82 9.88 12.78
N LEU A 99 -14.48 9.47 13.87
CA LEU A 99 -14.35 10.08 15.20
C LEU A 99 -13.41 9.23 16.05
N ALA A 100 -12.35 9.82 16.57
CA ALA A 100 -11.40 9.14 17.47
C ALA A 100 -11.23 9.95 18.75
N SER A 101 -11.20 9.28 19.90
CA SER A 101 -10.81 9.92 21.14
C SER A 101 -9.35 10.37 21.09
N ALA A 102 -9.05 11.57 21.60
CA ALA A 102 -7.69 12.08 21.70
C ALA A 102 -6.82 11.10 22.49
N ARG A 103 -5.62 10.81 21.98
CA ARG A 103 -4.76 9.77 22.55
C ARG A 103 -3.30 10.17 22.56
N GLN A 104 -2.57 9.60 23.49
CA GLN A 104 -1.12 9.57 23.51
C GLN A 104 -0.62 8.16 23.19
N GLU A 105 0.52 8.08 22.55
CA GLU A 105 1.17 6.84 22.17
C GLU A 105 2.55 6.75 22.80
N HIS A 106 2.88 5.57 23.30
CA HIS A 106 4.20 5.25 23.80
C HIS A 106 4.68 3.98 23.11
N TYR A 107 5.85 4.02 22.51
CA TYR A 107 6.45 2.86 21.85
C TYR A 107 7.31 2.10 22.87
N PRO A 108 6.95 0.86 23.24
CA PRO A 108 7.72 0.06 24.20
C PRO A 108 9.09 -0.34 23.65
N ALA A 109 9.18 -0.49 22.33
CA ALA A 109 10.41 -0.71 21.58
C ALA A 109 10.28 -0.14 20.16
N PRO A 110 11.40 0.19 19.49
CA PRO A 110 11.39 0.67 18.10
C PRO A 110 10.68 -0.30 17.15
N ALA A 111 9.85 0.25 16.25
CA ALA A 111 9.03 -0.44 15.26
C ALA A 111 7.92 -1.36 15.81
N GLU A 112 7.72 -1.43 17.11
CA GLU A 112 6.61 -2.16 17.71
C GLU A 112 5.30 -1.37 17.63
N ASN A 113 4.20 -2.02 18.00
CA ASN A 113 2.93 -1.32 18.13
C ASN A 113 2.95 -0.43 19.38
N PRO A 114 2.47 0.82 19.30
CA PRO A 114 2.44 1.69 20.43
C PRO A 114 1.41 1.22 21.48
N VAL A 115 1.73 1.45 22.75
CA VAL A 115 0.75 1.42 23.83
C VAL A 115 -0.02 2.73 23.79
N VAL A 116 -1.33 2.62 23.69
CA VAL A 116 -2.25 3.75 23.53
C VAL A 116 -2.95 4.05 24.86
N ARG A 117 -3.02 5.34 25.21
CA ARG A 117 -3.81 5.85 26.35
C ARG A 117 -4.61 7.06 25.93
N MET A 118 -5.70 7.34 26.62
CA MET A 118 -6.43 8.59 26.44
C MET A 118 -5.50 9.78 26.69
N GLY A 119 -5.66 10.83 25.90
CA GLY A 119 -4.79 12.00 25.93
C GLY A 119 -5.54 13.29 25.62
N THR A 120 -4.79 14.37 25.46
CA THR A 120 -5.28 15.67 25.00
C THR A 120 -5.10 15.80 23.50
N LEU A 121 -5.75 16.78 22.87
CA LEU A 121 -5.54 17.11 21.47
C LEU A 121 -4.06 17.44 21.19
N GLN A 122 -3.38 18.12 22.10
CA GLN A 122 -1.95 18.41 21.99
C GLN A 122 -1.11 17.14 21.93
N ALA A 123 -1.39 16.15 22.79
CA ALA A 123 -0.70 14.85 22.76
C ALA A 123 -0.99 14.10 21.45
N ASP A 124 -2.23 14.15 20.96
CA ASP A 124 -2.61 13.52 19.70
C ASP A 124 -1.90 14.14 18.50
N LEU A 125 -1.77 15.46 18.46
CA LEU A 125 -1.03 16.15 17.39
C LEU A 125 0.46 15.80 17.42
N SER A 126 1.05 15.68 18.61
CA SER A 126 2.49 15.43 18.80
C SER A 126 2.95 14.01 18.45
N ARG A 127 2.04 13.03 18.37
CA ARG A 127 2.36 11.64 17.95
C ARG A 127 2.30 11.41 16.43
N ARG A 128 1.84 12.40 15.65
CA ARG A 128 1.64 12.28 14.20
C ARG A 128 2.96 12.16 13.44
N ASP A 129 2.86 11.99 12.14
CA ASP A 129 4.02 11.76 11.28
C ASP A 129 4.76 13.05 10.89
N PHE A 130 4.04 14.04 10.37
CA PHE A 130 4.60 15.27 9.81
C PHE A 130 3.91 16.52 10.35
N THR A 131 4.66 17.61 10.43
CA THR A 131 4.16 18.92 10.86
C THR A 131 2.90 19.35 10.09
N ILE A 132 2.89 19.17 8.76
CA ILE A 132 1.76 19.52 7.89
C ILE A 132 0.50 18.68 8.13
N ASN A 133 0.62 17.55 8.80
CA ASN A 133 -0.50 16.65 9.18
C ASN A 133 -0.82 16.76 10.69
N ALA A 134 -0.06 17.57 11.43
CA ALA A 134 -0.22 17.78 12.87
C ALA A 134 -0.89 19.12 13.19
N MET A 135 -1.69 19.62 12.29
CA MET A 135 -2.57 20.78 12.48
C MET A 135 -3.99 20.31 12.78
N ALA A 136 -4.72 21.09 13.57
CA ALA A 136 -6.11 20.84 13.91
C ALA A 136 -6.95 22.09 13.74
N LEU A 137 -8.21 21.92 13.35
CA LEU A 137 -9.19 22.97 13.28
C LEU A 137 -10.31 22.65 14.30
N ASP A 138 -10.28 23.35 15.44
CA ASP A 138 -11.22 23.10 16.52
C ASP A 138 -12.61 23.62 16.16
N LEU A 139 -13.57 22.71 16.13
CA LEU A 139 -14.96 23.05 15.80
C LEU A 139 -15.65 23.83 16.91
N VAL A 140 -15.23 23.68 18.17
CA VAL A 140 -15.85 24.37 19.34
C VAL A 140 -15.46 25.83 19.36
N THR A 141 -14.18 26.14 19.15
CA THR A 141 -13.63 27.50 19.21
C THR A 141 -13.48 28.16 17.83
N GLY A 142 -13.44 27.40 16.76
CA GLY A 142 -13.14 27.88 15.41
C GLY A 142 -11.65 28.16 15.16
N GLU A 143 -10.78 27.76 16.06
CA GLU A 143 -9.35 28.06 16.08
C GLU A 143 -8.53 27.05 15.27
N LEU A 144 -7.60 27.53 14.46
CA LEU A 144 -6.58 26.68 13.84
C LEU A 144 -5.43 26.50 14.82
N ILE A 145 -5.25 25.25 15.29
CA ILE A 145 -4.19 24.86 16.21
C ILE A 145 -3.02 24.29 15.43
N ASP A 146 -1.87 24.93 15.53
CA ASP A 146 -0.63 24.55 14.84
C ASP A 146 0.55 24.64 15.83
N LEU A 147 0.79 23.56 16.54
CA LEU A 147 1.81 23.47 17.59
C LEU A 147 3.22 23.19 17.04
N HIS A 148 3.29 22.77 15.79
CA HIS A 148 4.50 22.24 15.17
C HIS A 148 4.92 23.01 13.92
N HIS A 149 4.41 24.22 13.72
CA HIS A 149 4.72 25.09 12.56
C HIS A 149 4.36 24.46 11.20
N GLY A 150 3.31 23.64 11.15
CA GLY A 150 2.83 22.98 9.93
C GLY A 150 2.45 23.95 8.83
N GLN A 151 1.89 25.14 9.16
CA GLN A 151 1.57 26.18 8.19
C GLN A 151 2.81 26.75 7.51
N GLN A 152 3.91 26.90 8.25
CA GLN A 152 5.19 27.37 7.71
C GLN A 152 5.78 26.33 6.75
N ASP A 153 5.82 25.07 7.15
CA ASP A 153 6.29 23.98 6.30
C ASP A 153 5.40 23.78 5.07
N LEU A 154 4.07 23.95 5.22
CA LEU A 154 3.13 23.92 4.12
C LEU A 154 3.39 25.04 3.10
N ALA A 155 3.65 26.27 3.59
CA ALA A 155 3.95 27.43 2.74
C ALA A 155 5.27 27.28 1.98
N SER A 156 6.26 26.65 2.60
CA SER A 156 7.60 26.43 2.00
C SER A 156 7.69 25.12 1.20
N GLY A 157 6.61 24.32 1.15
CA GLY A 157 6.63 23.02 0.47
C GLY A 157 7.56 22.01 1.11
N GLN A 158 7.70 22.07 2.44
CA GLN A 158 8.56 21.18 3.21
C GLN A 158 7.77 20.05 3.88
N LEU A 159 8.36 18.87 3.90
CA LEU A 159 7.87 17.72 4.64
C LEU A 159 8.82 17.43 5.80
N ARG A 160 8.37 17.71 7.02
CA ARG A 160 9.16 17.62 8.24
C ARG A 160 8.57 16.60 9.21
N LEU A 161 9.41 15.69 9.70
CA LEU A 161 9.08 14.77 10.80
C LEU A 161 8.93 15.53 12.11
N LEU A 162 8.01 15.10 12.98
CA LEU A 162 7.67 15.84 14.20
C LEU A 162 8.74 15.80 15.29
N HIS A 163 9.47 14.69 15.41
CA HIS A 163 10.45 14.53 16.49
C HIS A 163 11.62 13.63 16.07
N ALA A 164 12.72 13.70 16.81
CA ALA A 164 13.97 13.01 16.48
C ALA A 164 13.87 11.47 16.50
N GLY A 165 12.92 10.88 17.26
CA GLY A 165 12.65 9.43 17.29
C GLY A 165 11.68 8.93 16.23
N SER A 166 11.09 9.82 15.41
CA SER A 166 9.99 9.48 14.50
C SER A 166 10.21 8.26 13.63
N VAL A 167 11.39 8.10 13.06
CA VAL A 167 11.73 6.98 12.16
C VAL A 167 12.03 5.71 12.95
N ALA A 168 12.67 5.82 14.11
CA ALA A 168 12.97 4.68 14.96
C ALA A 168 11.67 4.05 15.52
N ASP A 169 10.75 4.89 15.99
CA ASP A 169 9.44 4.47 16.51
C ASP A 169 8.58 3.83 15.42
N ASP A 170 8.54 4.46 14.25
CA ASP A 170 7.73 3.98 13.12
C ASP A 170 8.43 4.17 11.77
N PRO A 171 9.19 3.18 11.28
CA PRO A 171 9.86 3.26 9.97
C PRO A 171 8.90 3.39 8.79
N THR A 172 7.60 3.08 8.95
CA THR A 172 6.62 3.28 7.89
C THR A 172 6.46 4.74 7.52
N ARG A 173 6.80 5.67 8.43
CA ARG A 173 6.80 7.12 8.16
C ARG A 173 7.72 7.50 7.00
N VAL A 174 8.75 6.72 6.72
CA VAL A 174 9.64 6.93 5.56
C VAL A 174 8.91 6.68 4.24
N ILE A 175 8.13 5.59 4.16
CA ILE A 175 7.30 5.32 2.97
C ILE A 175 6.20 6.38 2.83
N ARG A 176 5.59 6.78 3.96
CA ARG A 176 4.59 7.86 3.99
C ARG A 176 5.19 9.19 3.53
N ALA A 177 6.44 9.50 3.94
CA ALA A 177 7.16 10.68 3.45
C ALA A 177 7.30 10.68 1.93
N ALA A 178 7.74 9.56 1.34
CA ALA A 178 7.87 9.45 -0.11
C ALA A 178 6.52 9.59 -0.84
N ARG A 179 5.45 9.03 -0.26
CA ARG A 179 4.09 9.19 -0.78
C ARG A 179 3.64 10.64 -0.80
N TYR A 180 3.75 11.33 0.34
CA TYR A 180 3.35 12.74 0.44
C TYR A 180 4.24 13.66 -0.41
N ALA A 181 5.57 13.45 -0.41
CA ALA A 181 6.48 14.23 -1.22
C ALA A 181 6.16 14.10 -2.72
N ALA A 182 5.91 12.88 -3.20
CA ALA A 182 5.53 12.65 -4.60
C ALA A 182 4.17 13.25 -4.97
N ARG A 183 3.16 13.11 -4.08
CA ARG A 183 1.81 13.63 -4.32
C ARG A 183 1.71 15.15 -4.26
N LEU A 184 2.36 15.75 -3.26
CA LEU A 184 2.27 17.18 -3.01
C LEU A 184 3.30 17.98 -3.80
N GLY A 185 4.35 17.33 -4.33
CA GLY A 185 5.51 17.99 -4.92
C GLY A 185 6.39 18.68 -3.88
N PHE A 186 6.39 18.19 -2.64
CA PHE A 186 7.14 18.75 -1.52
C PHE A 186 8.53 18.13 -1.40
N GLN A 187 9.45 18.88 -0.80
CA GLN A 187 10.78 18.39 -0.47
C GLN A 187 10.85 17.93 0.98
N LEU A 188 11.65 16.91 1.24
CA LEU A 188 11.94 16.48 2.60
C LEU A 188 12.85 17.52 3.27
N ALA A 189 12.47 17.98 4.47
CA ALA A 189 13.29 18.90 5.26
C ALA A 189 14.65 18.26 5.58
N GLU A 190 15.72 19.05 5.60
CA GLU A 190 17.09 18.54 5.74
C GLU A 190 17.28 17.71 7.02
N GLU A 191 16.74 18.15 8.16
CA GLU A 191 16.80 17.41 9.42
C GLU A 191 16.09 16.05 9.32
N SER A 192 14.97 16.00 8.62
CA SER A 192 14.21 14.78 8.39
C SER A 192 14.96 13.83 7.46
N HIS A 193 15.64 14.36 6.46
CA HIS A 193 16.50 13.57 5.57
C HIS A 193 17.69 12.97 6.34
N LEU A 194 18.36 13.77 7.17
CA LEU A 194 19.45 13.30 8.03
C LEU A 194 18.95 12.23 9.02
N GLN A 195 17.78 12.43 9.62
CA GLN A 195 17.17 11.46 10.53
C GLN A 195 16.90 10.12 9.83
N ILE A 196 16.27 10.13 8.65
CA ILE A 196 16.01 8.91 7.87
C ILE A 196 17.31 8.16 7.62
N ARG A 197 18.31 8.84 7.10
CA ARG A 197 19.61 8.23 6.77
C ARG A 197 20.32 7.66 7.99
N SER A 198 20.42 8.45 9.07
CA SER A 198 21.11 8.02 10.29
C SER A 198 20.39 6.85 10.98
N THR A 199 19.05 6.88 11.05
CA THR A 199 18.28 5.80 11.67
C THR A 199 18.41 4.49 10.88
N ILE A 200 18.32 4.54 9.54
CA ILE A 200 18.49 3.34 8.71
C ILE A 200 19.93 2.81 8.81
N GLN A 201 20.93 3.68 8.89
CA GLN A 201 22.32 3.29 9.04
C GLN A 201 22.60 2.66 10.43
N GLN A 202 22.00 3.20 11.48
CA GLN A 202 22.14 2.68 12.85
C GLN A 202 21.32 1.42 13.07
N TRP A 203 20.21 1.25 12.35
CA TRP A 203 19.29 0.11 12.42
C TRP A 203 18.88 -0.24 13.86
N PRO A 204 18.12 0.62 14.54
CA PRO A 204 17.84 0.48 15.97
C PRO A 204 16.81 -0.60 16.30
N TRP A 205 16.33 -1.31 15.29
CA TRP A 205 15.29 -2.33 15.41
C TRP A 205 15.87 -3.68 15.80
N ALA A 206 15.13 -4.43 16.62
CA ALA A 206 15.55 -5.74 17.15
C ALA A 206 15.54 -6.87 16.10
N TRP A 207 15.32 -6.55 14.84
CA TRP A 207 15.31 -7.48 13.72
C TRP A 207 16.26 -7.00 12.61
N THR A 208 16.98 -7.93 12.00
CA THR A 208 17.88 -7.64 10.88
C THR A 208 17.58 -8.53 9.67
N HIS A 209 18.04 -8.11 8.49
CA HIS A 209 17.91 -8.93 7.29
C HIS A 209 18.67 -10.25 7.47
N GLY A 210 17.97 -11.37 7.29
CA GLY A 210 18.48 -12.72 7.54
C GLY A 210 17.89 -13.40 8.79
N ASP A 211 17.31 -12.63 9.70
CA ASP A 211 16.53 -13.20 10.80
C ASP A 211 15.23 -13.85 10.29
N ALA A 212 14.58 -14.63 11.17
CA ALA A 212 13.30 -15.26 10.83
C ALA A 212 12.29 -14.20 10.36
N ALA A 213 11.74 -14.38 9.16
CA ALA A 213 10.88 -13.39 8.52
C ALA A 213 9.67 -12.97 9.38
N LEU A 214 9.09 -13.93 10.13
CA LEU A 214 7.91 -13.71 10.96
C LEU A 214 8.21 -13.08 12.33
N SER A 215 9.49 -12.95 12.72
CA SER A 215 9.88 -12.27 13.95
C SER A 215 10.08 -10.77 13.77
N ALA A 216 9.91 -10.25 12.56
CA ALA A 216 10.05 -8.82 12.30
C ALA A 216 8.94 -8.01 13.01
N PRO A 217 9.28 -6.88 13.65
CA PRO A 217 8.31 -6.00 14.26
C PRO A 217 7.23 -5.54 13.27
N PRO A 218 5.99 -5.25 13.72
CA PRO A 218 4.88 -4.92 12.83
C PRO A 218 5.17 -3.78 11.85
N ALA A 219 5.94 -2.76 12.26
CA ALA A 219 6.26 -1.62 11.40
C ALA A 219 7.34 -1.91 10.35
N LEU A 220 8.10 -2.99 10.49
CA LEU A 220 9.00 -3.53 9.45
C LEU A 220 8.36 -4.68 8.64
N ALA A 221 7.15 -5.09 8.99
CA ALA A 221 6.42 -6.21 8.39
C ALA A 221 5.12 -5.72 7.74
N SER A 222 3.97 -6.12 8.29
CA SER A 222 2.64 -5.87 7.70
C SER A 222 2.31 -4.38 7.54
N ARG A 223 2.72 -3.52 8.50
CA ARG A 223 2.48 -2.08 8.40
C ARG A 223 3.29 -1.44 7.27
N LEU A 224 4.55 -1.88 7.07
CA LEU A 224 5.38 -1.42 5.96
C LEU A 224 4.75 -1.84 4.61
N ARG A 225 4.26 -3.09 4.51
CA ARG A 225 3.51 -3.57 3.34
C ARG A 225 2.31 -2.68 3.04
N MET A 226 1.47 -2.38 4.04
CA MET A 226 0.28 -1.56 3.84
C MET A 226 0.60 -0.17 3.27
N GLU A 227 1.70 0.46 3.70
CA GLU A 227 2.12 1.75 3.14
C GLU A 227 2.64 1.62 1.70
N LEU A 228 3.32 0.53 1.36
CA LEU A 228 3.73 0.24 -0.03
C LEU A 228 2.53 -0.05 -0.95
N GLU A 229 1.53 -0.78 -0.48
CA GLU A 229 0.29 -1.01 -1.22
C GLU A 229 -0.40 0.32 -1.55
N ARG A 230 -0.55 1.20 -0.55
CA ARG A 230 -1.10 2.55 -0.76
C ARG A 230 -0.25 3.38 -1.73
N LEU A 231 1.08 3.23 -1.67
CA LEU A 231 2.01 3.89 -2.59
C LEU A 231 1.74 3.44 -4.03
N PHE A 232 1.57 2.15 -4.29
CA PHE A 232 1.33 1.63 -5.64
C PHE A 232 -0.07 1.92 -6.17
N GLU A 233 -1.08 1.97 -5.29
CA GLU A 233 -2.48 2.13 -5.66
C GLU A 233 -2.92 3.58 -5.85
N ARG A 234 -2.38 4.49 -5.04
CA ARG A 234 -2.95 5.83 -4.88
C ARG A 234 -1.99 6.98 -5.20
N GLU A 235 -0.68 6.69 -5.35
CA GLU A 235 0.32 7.75 -5.46
C GLU A 235 1.06 7.71 -6.80
N PRO A 236 1.79 8.77 -7.16
CA PRO A 236 2.75 8.75 -8.26
C PRO A 236 3.94 7.83 -7.89
N TRP A 237 3.71 6.52 -7.87
CA TRP A 237 4.65 5.52 -7.35
C TRP A 237 6.05 5.56 -7.98
N PRO A 238 6.25 5.91 -9.29
CA PRO A 238 7.60 6.00 -9.84
C PRO A 238 8.42 7.06 -9.13
N GLN A 239 7.83 8.25 -8.93
CA GLN A 239 8.46 9.36 -8.22
C GLN A 239 8.71 9.02 -6.74
N ALA A 240 7.73 8.39 -6.07
CA ALA A 240 7.87 7.98 -4.67
C ALA A 240 9.02 6.97 -4.48
N LEU A 241 9.15 5.98 -5.38
CA LEU A 241 10.26 5.03 -5.33
C LEU A 241 11.62 5.68 -5.66
N ASP A 242 11.65 6.66 -6.56
CA ASP A 242 12.87 7.42 -6.86
C ASP A 242 13.30 8.27 -5.64
N LEU A 243 12.35 8.85 -4.90
CA LEU A 243 12.63 9.54 -3.64
C LEU A 243 13.18 8.59 -2.57
N LEU A 244 12.60 7.40 -2.40
CA LEU A 244 13.12 6.39 -1.47
C LEU A 244 14.56 5.98 -1.81
N GLU A 245 14.87 5.81 -3.09
CA GLU A 245 16.24 5.54 -3.54
C GLU A 245 17.18 6.72 -3.22
N GLN A 246 16.75 7.93 -3.55
CA GLN A 246 17.51 9.16 -3.30
C GLN A 246 17.81 9.38 -1.80
N TRP A 247 16.84 9.07 -0.94
CA TRP A 247 16.99 9.16 0.52
C TRP A 247 17.76 7.97 1.12
N ARG A 248 18.16 6.99 0.31
CA ARG A 248 18.78 5.73 0.74
C ARG A 248 17.89 4.93 1.70
N ALA A 249 16.61 4.89 1.42
CA ALA A 249 15.59 4.32 2.29
C ALA A 249 15.12 2.91 1.86
N LEU A 250 15.50 2.44 0.69
CA LEU A 250 15.12 1.11 0.21
C LEU A 250 15.68 -0.06 1.06
N PRO A 251 16.76 0.11 1.86
CA PRO A 251 17.17 -0.92 2.83
C PRO A 251 16.11 -1.29 3.87
N LEU A 252 15.11 -0.45 4.11
CA LEU A 252 13.94 -0.84 4.91
C LEU A 252 13.22 -2.07 4.33
N LEU A 253 13.28 -2.24 3.02
CA LEU A 253 12.73 -3.40 2.32
C LEU A 253 13.78 -4.49 2.14
N ASP A 254 14.90 -4.14 1.51
CA ASP A 254 16.07 -5.01 1.31
C ASP A 254 17.25 -4.17 0.80
N GLY A 255 18.45 -4.49 1.26
CA GLY A 255 19.65 -3.73 0.92
C GLY A 255 19.99 -3.72 -0.57
N GLN A 256 19.70 -4.80 -1.30
CA GLN A 256 19.97 -4.88 -2.75
C GLN A 256 19.06 -3.99 -3.58
N LEU A 257 17.85 -3.71 -3.09
CA LEU A 257 16.92 -2.80 -3.77
C LEU A 257 17.46 -1.37 -3.90
N GLN A 258 18.39 -0.97 -3.03
CA GLN A 258 18.97 0.38 -3.04
C GLN A 258 19.79 0.67 -4.30
N ASN A 259 20.39 -0.36 -4.89
CA ASN A 259 21.25 -0.24 -6.06
C ASN A 259 20.78 -1.14 -7.21
N ASP A 260 19.50 -1.40 -7.30
CA ASP A 260 18.90 -2.26 -8.33
C ASP A 260 18.68 -1.49 -9.65
N PRO A 261 19.56 -1.64 -10.63
CA PRO A 261 19.49 -0.91 -11.91
C PRO A 261 18.29 -1.33 -12.76
N GLU A 262 17.78 -2.55 -12.56
CA GLU A 262 16.68 -3.12 -13.33
C GLU A 262 15.30 -2.76 -12.75
N ARG A 263 15.23 -2.17 -11.56
CA ARG A 263 13.98 -1.86 -10.86
C ARG A 263 12.97 -1.14 -11.76
N LYS A 264 13.38 -0.05 -12.41
CA LYS A 264 12.49 0.78 -13.24
C LYS A 264 11.96 0.00 -14.46
N LEU A 265 12.82 -0.81 -15.07
CA LEU A 265 12.44 -1.62 -16.22
C LEU A 265 11.49 -2.75 -15.79
N ARG A 266 11.81 -3.43 -14.70
CA ARG A 266 11.03 -4.53 -14.15
C ARG A 266 9.61 -4.07 -13.77
N LEU A 267 9.47 -2.95 -13.07
CA LEU A 267 8.16 -2.41 -12.70
C LEU A 267 7.35 -1.92 -13.90
N ARG A 268 7.98 -1.33 -14.92
CA ARG A 268 7.30 -0.97 -16.17
C ARG A 268 6.74 -2.19 -16.89
N TRP A 269 7.49 -3.29 -16.91
CA TRP A 269 7.01 -4.55 -17.51
C TRP A 269 5.87 -5.14 -16.69
N ALA A 270 5.98 -5.18 -15.36
CA ALA A 270 4.90 -5.66 -14.47
C ALA A 270 3.59 -4.89 -14.74
N ARG A 271 3.66 -3.56 -14.80
CA ARG A 271 2.50 -2.72 -15.11
C ARG A 271 1.90 -3.02 -16.50
N ARG A 272 2.75 -3.19 -17.53
CA ARG A 272 2.30 -3.54 -18.88
C ARG A 272 1.60 -4.90 -18.94
N LEU A 273 2.05 -5.84 -18.14
CA LEU A 273 1.50 -7.19 -18.05
C LEU A 273 0.29 -7.28 -17.12
N GLY A 274 -0.13 -6.19 -16.49
CA GLY A 274 -1.23 -6.18 -15.52
C GLY A 274 -0.93 -6.94 -14.23
N LEU A 275 0.36 -7.06 -13.85
CA LEU A 275 0.80 -7.72 -12.64
C LEU A 275 0.85 -6.75 -11.46
N PRO A 276 0.62 -7.22 -10.23
CA PRO A 276 0.87 -6.43 -9.02
C PRO A 276 2.33 -5.96 -8.97
N LEU A 277 2.54 -4.70 -8.59
CA LEU A 277 3.88 -4.11 -8.59
C LEU A 277 4.74 -4.58 -7.41
N MET A 278 4.10 -4.95 -6.29
CA MET A 278 4.81 -5.41 -5.09
C MET A 278 5.70 -6.64 -5.37
N PRO A 279 5.19 -7.76 -5.89
CA PRO A 279 6.05 -8.91 -6.23
C PRO A 279 7.17 -8.54 -7.21
N ALA A 280 6.87 -7.69 -8.20
CA ALA A 280 7.86 -7.27 -9.18
C ALA A 280 8.97 -6.39 -8.54
N LEU A 281 8.65 -5.56 -7.54
CA LEU A 281 9.64 -4.84 -6.75
C LEU A 281 10.54 -5.82 -6.00
N LEU A 282 9.92 -6.75 -5.26
CA LEU A 282 10.62 -7.69 -4.39
C LEU A 282 11.55 -8.66 -5.13
N LEU A 283 11.32 -8.92 -6.43
CA LEU A 283 12.25 -9.71 -7.25
C LEU A 283 13.67 -9.13 -7.33
N GLY A 284 13.89 -7.89 -6.96
CA GLY A 284 15.22 -7.28 -6.86
C GLY A 284 15.87 -7.41 -5.48
N ALA A 285 15.19 -8.00 -4.50
CA ALA A 285 15.74 -8.26 -3.18
C ALA A 285 16.78 -9.39 -3.20
N ALA A 286 17.64 -9.45 -2.18
CA ALA A 286 18.61 -10.52 -2.00
C ALA A 286 17.90 -11.88 -1.88
N ASP A 287 16.86 -11.93 -1.06
CA ASP A 287 15.93 -13.05 -0.97
C ASP A 287 14.50 -12.56 -1.15
N PRO A 288 13.95 -12.63 -2.38
CA PRO A 288 12.60 -12.19 -2.69
C PRO A 288 11.53 -12.91 -1.86
N VAL A 289 11.74 -14.20 -1.57
CA VAL A 289 10.78 -15.04 -0.85
C VAL A 289 10.74 -14.68 0.63
N ALA A 290 11.91 -14.60 1.29
CA ALA A 290 11.99 -14.20 2.69
C ALA A 290 11.46 -12.77 2.89
N THR A 291 11.79 -11.83 1.99
CA THR A 291 11.28 -10.46 2.04
C THR A 291 9.74 -10.42 1.88
N ALA A 292 9.18 -11.23 0.98
CA ALA A 292 7.74 -11.35 0.80
C ALA A 292 7.03 -11.94 2.04
N GLN A 293 7.64 -12.94 2.67
CA GLN A 293 7.15 -13.53 3.93
C GLN A 293 7.17 -12.51 5.06
N ARG A 294 8.28 -11.79 5.23
CA ARG A 294 8.41 -10.73 6.24
C ARG A 294 7.33 -9.65 6.08
N LEU A 295 7.16 -9.16 4.88
CA LEU A 295 6.13 -8.17 4.57
C LEU A 295 4.72 -8.74 4.62
N GLN A 296 4.55 -10.06 4.76
CA GLN A 296 3.26 -10.73 4.81
C GLN A 296 2.37 -10.38 3.60
N ILE A 297 2.96 -10.34 2.39
CA ILE A 297 2.17 -10.08 1.18
C ILE A 297 1.16 -11.22 0.96
N PRO A 298 0.08 -11.01 0.17
CA PRO A 298 -0.94 -12.05 -0.04
C PRO A 298 -0.34 -13.38 -0.48
N GLY A 299 -0.78 -14.50 0.11
CA GLY A 299 -0.19 -15.83 -0.08
C GLY A 299 -0.09 -16.26 -1.55
N LYS A 300 -1.08 -15.89 -2.38
CA LYS A 300 -1.03 -16.11 -3.83
C LYS A 300 0.16 -15.42 -4.49
N GLN A 301 0.47 -14.19 -4.09
CA GLN A 301 1.63 -13.45 -4.61
C GLN A 301 2.96 -14.02 -4.10
N GLN A 302 3.00 -14.53 -2.86
CA GLN A 302 4.16 -15.26 -2.34
C GLN A 302 4.44 -16.51 -3.18
N GLN A 303 3.40 -17.28 -3.50
CA GLN A 303 3.51 -18.47 -4.34
C GLN A 303 4.04 -18.12 -5.74
N TRP A 304 3.57 -17.02 -6.35
CA TRP A 304 4.12 -16.56 -7.64
C TRP A 304 5.59 -16.21 -7.57
N LEU A 305 6.03 -15.55 -6.50
CA LEU A 305 7.45 -15.24 -6.27
C LEU A 305 8.30 -16.51 -6.13
N GLN A 306 7.86 -17.45 -5.30
CA GLN A 306 8.55 -18.73 -5.13
C GLN A 306 8.70 -19.47 -6.47
N GLN A 307 7.61 -19.58 -7.23
CA GLN A 307 7.64 -20.21 -8.55
C GLN A 307 8.48 -19.42 -9.56
N CYS A 308 8.47 -18.08 -9.51
CA CYS A 308 9.30 -17.25 -10.37
C CYS A 308 10.79 -17.47 -10.11
N VAL A 309 11.21 -17.56 -8.84
CA VAL A 309 12.59 -17.87 -8.45
C VAL A 309 12.97 -19.29 -8.91
N ALA A 310 12.10 -20.28 -8.68
CA ALA A 310 12.33 -21.65 -9.12
C ALA A 310 12.40 -21.76 -10.66
N LEU A 311 11.52 -21.04 -11.39
CA LEU A 311 11.57 -20.96 -12.84
C LEU A 311 12.86 -20.31 -13.34
N HIS A 312 13.36 -19.29 -12.65
CA HIS A 312 14.63 -18.65 -13.00
C HIS A 312 15.80 -19.64 -12.91
N ASN A 313 15.85 -20.43 -11.85
CA ASN A 313 16.87 -21.47 -11.65
C ASN A 313 16.73 -22.57 -12.72
N TRP A 314 15.51 -23.06 -12.98
CA TRP A 314 15.26 -24.03 -14.03
C TRP A 314 15.70 -23.54 -15.43
N LEU A 315 15.49 -22.25 -15.75
CA LEU A 315 15.95 -21.64 -16.99
C LEU A 315 17.48 -21.54 -17.08
N ALA A 316 18.19 -21.48 -15.95
CA ALA A 316 19.65 -21.50 -15.93
C ALA A 316 20.20 -22.91 -16.18
N ASP A 317 19.54 -23.94 -15.65
CA ASP A 317 20.03 -25.31 -15.66
C ASP A 317 19.63 -26.07 -16.95
N THR A 318 18.36 -26.05 -17.33
CA THR A 318 17.79 -26.92 -18.37
C THR A 318 16.76 -26.24 -19.25
N PRO A 319 17.05 -25.07 -19.84
CA PRO A 319 16.07 -24.41 -20.68
C PRO A 319 15.85 -25.16 -22.00
N PRO A 320 14.63 -25.14 -22.56
CA PRO A 320 14.45 -25.48 -23.97
C PRO A 320 15.33 -24.60 -24.86
N CYS A 321 15.75 -25.14 -26.03
CA CYS A 321 16.48 -24.34 -26.99
C CYS A 321 15.72 -23.04 -27.32
N LEU A 322 16.43 -21.91 -27.43
CA LEU A 322 15.78 -20.62 -27.72
C LEU A 322 14.96 -20.63 -29.03
N GLU A 323 15.37 -21.47 -29.97
CA GLU A 323 14.71 -21.66 -31.26
C GLU A 323 13.64 -22.75 -31.22
N ALA A 324 13.45 -23.40 -30.06
CA ALA A 324 12.45 -24.44 -29.92
C ALA A 324 11.05 -23.92 -30.28
N SER A 325 10.23 -24.83 -30.79
CA SER A 325 8.91 -24.49 -31.27
C SER A 325 7.93 -24.09 -30.14
N PRO A 326 6.83 -23.41 -30.48
CA PRO A 326 5.80 -23.03 -29.50
C PRO A 326 5.26 -24.20 -28.67
N SER A 327 5.10 -25.37 -29.29
CA SER A 327 4.61 -26.58 -28.60
C SER A 327 5.63 -27.12 -27.62
N ILE A 328 6.91 -27.10 -27.92
CA ILE A 328 7.99 -27.55 -27.03
C ILE A 328 8.07 -26.65 -25.79
N TRP A 329 8.06 -25.33 -25.99
CA TRP A 329 8.01 -24.39 -24.88
C TRP A 329 6.77 -24.55 -24.00
N SER A 330 5.61 -24.71 -24.64
CA SER A 330 4.34 -24.91 -23.90
C SER A 330 4.38 -26.18 -23.07
N THR A 331 4.82 -27.29 -23.66
CA THR A 331 4.94 -28.57 -22.98
C THR A 331 5.91 -28.48 -21.80
N ALA A 332 7.10 -27.90 -22.01
CA ALA A 332 8.12 -27.78 -20.97
C ALA A 332 7.63 -26.94 -19.78
N LEU A 333 6.98 -25.79 -20.03
CA LEU A 333 6.46 -24.92 -18.97
C LEU A 333 5.28 -25.57 -18.24
N GLU A 334 4.38 -26.24 -18.96
CA GLU A 334 3.18 -26.88 -18.38
C GLU A 334 3.51 -28.14 -17.59
N GLN A 335 4.52 -28.91 -18.01
CA GLN A 335 5.02 -30.07 -17.25
C GLN A 335 5.58 -29.71 -15.88
N GLN A 336 6.18 -28.50 -15.73
CA GLN A 336 6.67 -28.00 -14.45
C GLN A 336 5.55 -27.46 -13.55
N GLY A 337 4.35 -27.28 -14.06
CA GLY A 337 3.22 -26.78 -13.28
C GLY A 337 3.30 -25.31 -12.88
N TRP A 338 4.08 -24.50 -13.62
CA TRP A 338 4.19 -23.06 -13.33
C TRP A 338 2.84 -22.34 -13.48
N GLN A 339 2.51 -21.50 -12.50
CA GLN A 339 1.37 -20.60 -12.63
C GLN A 339 1.67 -19.53 -13.69
N PRO A 340 0.67 -19.15 -14.51
CA PRO A 340 0.88 -18.16 -15.57
C PRO A 340 1.45 -16.83 -15.07
N GLU A 341 1.01 -16.37 -13.89
CA GLU A 341 1.49 -15.14 -13.28
C GLU A 341 2.96 -15.22 -12.84
N ALA A 342 3.41 -16.39 -12.39
CA ALA A 342 4.83 -16.63 -12.08
C ALA A 342 5.69 -16.54 -13.33
N VAL A 343 5.23 -17.12 -14.46
CA VAL A 343 5.92 -17.01 -15.75
C VAL A 343 5.93 -15.56 -16.25
N ALA A 344 4.82 -14.83 -16.07
CA ALA A 344 4.75 -13.41 -16.41
C ALA A 344 5.68 -12.54 -15.54
N LEU A 345 5.80 -12.86 -14.25
CA LEU A 345 6.79 -12.23 -13.37
C LEU A 345 8.22 -12.50 -13.84
N ALA A 346 8.54 -13.73 -14.24
CA ALA A 346 9.85 -14.06 -14.81
C ALA A 346 10.18 -13.26 -16.06
N VAL A 347 9.17 -12.93 -16.91
CA VAL A 347 9.38 -12.04 -18.07
C VAL A 347 9.90 -10.67 -17.64
N THR A 348 9.50 -10.17 -16.47
CA THR A 348 9.93 -8.85 -15.98
C THR A 348 11.42 -8.78 -15.65
N LEU A 349 12.06 -9.92 -15.33
CA LEU A 349 13.50 -10.07 -15.13
C LEU A 349 14.29 -10.12 -16.46
N ARG A 350 13.57 -10.25 -17.58
CA ARG A 350 14.15 -10.37 -18.93
C ARG A 350 15.25 -11.42 -19.06
N PRO A 351 15.02 -12.66 -18.59
CA PRO A 351 15.98 -13.74 -18.82
C PRO A 351 16.22 -13.93 -20.32
N LYS A 352 17.29 -14.59 -20.70
CA LYS A 352 17.61 -14.83 -22.11
C LYS A 352 16.40 -15.31 -22.94
N PRO A 353 15.55 -16.26 -22.44
CA PRO A 353 14.35 -16.72 -23.15
C PRO A 353 13.06 -15.91 -22.83
N TRP A 354 13.15 -14.62 -22.50
CA TRP A 354 11.96 -13.84 -22.12
C TRP A 354 10.87 -13.79 -23.22
N LYS A 355 11.26 -13.84 -24.50
CA LYS A 355 10.28 -13.80 -25.61
C LYS A 355 9.39 -15.04 -25.66
N PRO A 356 9.92 -16.28 -25.61
CA PRO A 356 9.09 -17.48 -25.47
C PRO A 356 8.18 -17.45 -24.23
N LEU A 357 8.68 -17.01 -23.06
CA LEU A 357 7.88 -16.89 -21.84
C LEU A 357 6.70 -15.92 -22.05
N LEU A 358 6.96 -14.75 -22.63
CA LEU A 358 5.93 -13.76 -22.93
C LEU A 358 4.88 -14.29 -23.93
N ARG A 359 5.33 -14.96 -24.99
CA ARG A 359 4.43 -15.56 -26.00
C ARG A 359 3.59 -16.66 -25.38
N TRP A 360 4.18 -17.51 -24.53
CA TRP A 360 3.44 -18.54 -23.81
C TRP A 360 2.37 -17.92 -22.90
N TRP A 361 2.74 -16.97 -22.05
CA TRP A 361 1.81 -16.30 -21.14
C TRP A 361 0.67 -15.58 -21.89
N GLY A 362 0.99 -14.83 -22.95
CA GLY A 362 0.02 -14.01 -23.67
C GLY A 362 -0.86 -14.81 -24.63
N ARG A 363 -0.28 -15.81 -25.30
CA ARG A 363 -0.90 -16.46 -26.46
C ARG A 363 -0.92 -17.99 -26.35
N TRP A 364 0.25 -18.65 -26.30
CA TRP A 364 0.32 -20.11 -26.55
C TRP A 364 -0.44 -20.95 -25.55
N ARG A 365 -0.42 -20.60 -24.25
CA ARG A 365 -1.17 -21.31 -23.20
C ARG A 365 -2.68 -21.30 -23.42
N LYS A 366 -3.21 -20.31 -24.14
CA LYS A 366 -4.64 -20.14 -24.40
C LYS A 366 -5.12 -20.94 -25.62
N ILE A 367 -4.18 -21.45 -26.43
CA ILE A 367 -4.52 -22.22 -27.63
C ILE A 367 -5.05 -23.58 -27.20
N GLN A 368 -6.25 -23.92 -27.67
CA GLN A 368 -6.94 -25.19 -27.47
C GLN A 368 -6.77 -26.08 -28.71
N ALA A 369 -7.02 -27.38 -28.55
CA ALA A 369 -7.20 -28.25 -29.69
C ALA A 369 -8.42 -27.78 -30.50
N PRO A 370 -8.37 -27.83 -31.85
CA PRO A 370 -9.50 -27.46 -32.71
C PRO A 370 -10.76 -28.30 -32.44
N GLN A 371 -10.58 -29.56 -32.06
CA GLN A 371 -11.66 -30.46 -31.66
C GLN A 371 -11.70 -30.62 -30.15
N THR A 372 -12.90 -30.81 -29.61
CA THR A 372 -13.11 -31.15 -28.21
C THR A 372 -13.15 -32.68 -28.02
N ALA A 373 -13.07 -33.14 -26.77
CA ALA A 373 -13.27 -34.54 -26.47
C ALA A 373 -14.64 -35.05 -26.98
N ARG A 374 -15.68 -34.22 -26.94
CA ARG A 374 -17.02 -34.54 -27.45
C ARG A 374 -17.03 -34.75 -28.97
N ASP A 375 -16.28 -33.93 -29.70
CA ASP A 375 -16.20 -34.06 -31.18
C ASP A 375 -15.48 -35.35 -31.56
N LEU A 376 -14.41 -35.71 -30.85
CA LEU A 376 -13.71 -36.99 -31.07
C LEU A 376 -14.63 -38.21 -30.76
N LEU A 377 -15.40 -38.15 -29.68
CA LEU A 377 -16.38 -39.19 -29.38
C LEU A 377 -17.43 -39.32 -30.49
N ALA A 378 -17.95 -38.21 -31.00
CA ALA A 378 -18.87 -38.19 -32.13
C ALA A 378 -18.25 -38.74 -33.41
N ALA A 379 -16.91 -38.62 -33.58
CA ALA A 379 -16.14 -39.21 -34.67
C ALA A 379 -15.73 -40.67 -34.44
N GLY A 380 -16.23 -41.34 -33.40
CA GLY A 380 -16.03 -42.75 -33.13
C GLY A 380 -14.80 -43.09 -32.27
N TRP A 381 -14.13 -42.13 -31.68
CA TRP A 381 -13.02 -42.40 -30.78
C TRP A 381 -13.52 -42.97 -29.46
N GLN A 382 -12.75 -43.92 -28.91
CA GLN A 382 -13.07 -44.49 -27.60
C GLN A 382 -12.45 -43.60 -26.49
N PRO A 383 -13.16 -43.41 -25.34
CA PRO A 383 -12.59 -42.78 -24.16
C PRO A 383 -11.32 -43.50 -23.68
N GLY A 384 -10.23 -42.76 -23.53
CA GLY A 384 -8.97 -43.33 -23.06
C GLY A 384 -7.74 -42.47 -23.38
N PRO A 385 -6.55 -42.97 -23.04
CA PRO A 385 -5.27 -42.25 -23.24
C PRO A 385 -5.03 -41.74 -24.67
N GLY A 386 -5.40 -42.56 -25.70
CA GLY A 386 -5.24 -42.22 -27.10
C GLY A 386 -6.03 -40.99 -27.53
N MET A 387 -7.24 -40.77 -27.01
CA MET A 387 -8.02 -39.54 -27.25
C MET A 387 -7.33 -38.33 -26.65
N GLY A 388 -6.74 -38.47 -25.48
CA GLY A 388 -5.95 -37.43 -24.84
C GLY A 388 -4.67 -37.09 -25.64
N GLU A 389 -4.02 -38.09 -26.23
CA GLU A 389 -2.86 -37.90 -27.09
C GLU A 389 -3.21 -37.14 -28.37
N GLU A 390 -4.32 -37.50 -29.02
CA GLU A 390 -4.82 -36.84 -30.22
C GLU A 390 -5.13 -35.34 -29.94
N LEU A 391 -5.83 -35.05 -28.81
CA LEU A 391 -6.09 -33.65 -28.44
C LEU A 391 -4.81 -32.88 -28.19
N ARG A 392 -3.81 -33.48 -27.54
CA ARG A 392 -2.48 -32.87 -27.37
C ARG A 392 -1.80 -32.62 -28.71
N ARG A 393 -1.82 -33.59 -29.62
CA ARG A 393 -1.26 -33.48 -30.96
C ARG A 393 -1.90 -32.32 -31.76
N GLN A 394 -3.23 -32.23 -31.74
CA GLN A 394 -3.97 -31.15 -32.40
C GLN A 394 -3.65 -29.78 -31.81
N ARG A 395 -3.58 -29.69 -30.45
CA ARG A 395 -3.16 -28.45 -29.79
C ARG A 395 -1.76 -28.02 -30.15
N SER A 396 -0.80 -28.96 -30.18
CA SER A 396 0.57 -28.70 -30.60
C SER A 396 0.64 -28.18 -32.04
N ALA A 397 -0.09 -28.81 -32.95
CA ALA A 397 -0.18 -28.34 -34.34
C ALA A 397 -0.80 -26.94 -34.47
N ALA A 398 -1.78 -26.60 -33.61
CA ALA A 398 -2.37 -25.27 -33.55
C ALA A 398 -1.37 -24.22 -32.97
N GLN A 399 -0.57 -24.60 -31.99
CA GLN A 399 0.48 -23.76 -31.42
C GLN A 399 1.58 -23.47 -32.45
N GLU A 400 2.01 -24.47 -33.27
CA GLU A 400 3.01 -24.27 -34.31
C GLU A 400 2.58 -23.26 -35.39
N ARG A 401 1.30 -23.25 -35.74
CA ARG A 401 0.75 -22.24 -36.69
C ARG A 401 0.70 -20.83 -36.09
N SER A 402 1.01 -20.68 -34.80
CA SER A 402 0.96 -19.42 -34.07
C SER A 402 2.34 -18.78 -33.82
N ARG A 403 3.35 -19.20 -34.57
CA ARG A 403 4.74 -18.68 -34.46
C ARG A 403 4.83 -17.17 -34.49
#